data_07e554d50bd7a0b8b584557fe06a8b06
#
_entry.id   07e554d50bd7a0b8b584557fe06a8b06
#
_cell.length_a   1.000
_cell.length_b   1.000
_cell.length_c   1.000
_cell.angle_alpha   90.00
_cell.angle_beta   90.00
_cell.angle_gamma   90.00
#
_symmetry.space_group_name_H-M   'P 1'
#
loop_
_entity.id
_entity.type
_entity.pdbx_description
1 polymer ?
#
loop_
_entity_poly.entity_id
_entity_poly.type
_entity_poly.pdbx_seq_one_letter_code
_entity_poly.pdbx_strand_id
1 'polypeptide(L)'
;MKYVVQFRPRAAKQLKALPKGVRRTIVQVIDALAENPRPSGAVPLKGTEFMRVRVRDYRVVYEVRDNVLLVLVVRIGHRRDIYRGL
;
A
#
# COMPACT_ATOMS: atom_id res chain seq x y z
N MET A 1 7.35 -16.87 -4.27
CA MET A 1 6.76 -17.08 -2.96
C MET A 1 5.77 -15.96 -2.64
N LYS A 2 4.62 -16.31 -2.08
CA LYS A 2 3.57 -15.33 -1.87
C LYS A 2 3.64 -14.72 -0.47
N TYR A 3 3.57 -13.38 -0.41
CA TYR A 3 3.53 -12.67 0.86
C TYR A 3 2.09 -12.62 1.36
N VAL A 4 1.92 -12.56 2.69
CA VAL A 4 0.62 -12.31 3.31
C VAL A 4 0.41 -10.80 3.35
N VAL A 5 -0.80 -10.33 3.03
CA VAL A 5 -1.15 -8.91 3.10
C VAL A 5 -1.96 -8.66 4.37
N GLN A 6 -1.54 -7.66 5.12
CA GLN A 6 -2.28 -7.17 6.30
C GLN A 6 -2.46 -5.66 6.17
N PHE A 7 -3.46 -5.14 6.84
CA PHE A 7 -3.78 -3.71 6.83
C PHE A 7 -3.73 -3.18 8.25
N ARG A 8 -3.08 -2.03 8.43
CA ARG A 8 -3.28 -1.28 9.66
C ARG A 8 -4.71 -0.76 9.72
N PRO A 9 -5.27 -0.55 10.92
CA PRO A 9 -6.67 -0.11 11.05
C PRO A 9 -6.98 1.15 10.24
N ARG A 10 -6.07 2.12 10.21
CA ARG A 10 -6.24 3.34 9.44
C ARG A 10 -6.34 3.06 7.94
N ALA A 11 -5.48 2.18 7.43
CA ALA A 11 -5.51 1.83 6.01
C ALA A 11 -6.78 1.08 5.65
N ALA A 12 -7.25 0.18 6.52
CA ALA A 12 -8.49 -0.54 6.30
C ALA A 12 -9.68 0.41 6.21
N LYS A 13 -9.74 1.42 7.09
CA LYS A 13 -10.78 2.45 7.04
C LYS A 13 -10.70 3.27 5.76
N GLN A 14 -9.49 3.65 5.36
CA GLN A 14 -9.29 4.43 4.15
C GLN A 14 -9.75 3.66 2.92
N LEU A 15 -9.45 2.37 2.87
CA LEU A 15 -9.87 1.52 1.77
C LEU A 15 -11.39 1.45 1.67
N LYS A 16 -12.08 1.25 2.79
CA LYS A 16 -13.55 1.18 2.82
C LYS A 16 -14.20 2.49 2.40
N ALA A 17 -13.55 3.62 2.64
CA ALA A 17 -14.09 4.94 2.31
C ALA A 17 -13.94 5.30 0.83
N LEU A 18 -13.20 4.53 0.06
CA LEU A 18 -12.97 4.82 -1.36
C LEU A 18 -14.22 4.50 -2.21
N PRO A 19 -14.42 5.24 -3.31
CA PRO A 19 -15.44 4.85 -4.28
C PRO A 19 -15.21 3.43 -4.76
N LYS A 20 -16.29 2.72 -5.08
CA LYS A 20 -16.24 1.29 -5.39
C LYS A 20 -15.26 0.94 -6.53
N GLY A 21 -15.26 1.72 -7.60
CA GLY A 21 -14.36 1.46 -8.74
C GLY A 21 -12.90 1.66 -8.39
N VAL A 22 -12.59 2.72 -7.64
CA VAL A 22 -11.23 2.99 -7.17
C VAL A 22 -10.78 1.90 -6.22
N ARG A 23 -11.65 1.52 -5.28
CA ARG A 23 -11.34 0.47 -4.31
C ARG A 23 -10.98 -0.83 -4.99
N ARG A 24 -11.75 -1.22 -6.02
CA ARG A 24 -11.48 -2.45 -6.77
C ARG A 24 -10.09 -2.41 -7.42
N THR A 25 -9.74 -1.31 -8.06
CA THR A 25 -8.43 -1.16 -8.69
C THR A 25 -7.30 -1.23 -7.67
N ILE A 26 -7.48 -0.57 -6.52
CA ILE A 26 -6.47 -0.57 -5.46
C ILE A 26 -6.30 -1.97 -4.87
N VAL A 27 -7.40 -2.70 -4.65
CA VAL A 27 -7.32 -4.08 -4.15
C VAL A 27 -6.54 -4.95 -5.13
N GLN A 28 -6.75 -4.80 -6.42
CA GLN A 28 -6.01 -5.56 -7.43
C GLN A 28 -4.50 -5.27 -7.35
N VAL A 29 -4.13 -4.00 -7.17
CA VAL A 29 -2.73 -3.62 -7.02
C VAL A 29 -2.13 -4.22 -5.75
N ILE A 30 -2.86 -4.15 -4.64
CA ILE A 30 -2.40 -4.72 -3.37
C ILE A 30 -2.23 -6.23 -3.49
N ASP A 31 -3.17 -6.92 -4.13
CA ASP A 31 -3.04 -8.36 -4.36
C ASP A 31 -1.79 -8.68 -5.19
N ALA A 32 -1.47 -7.85 -6.17
CA ALA A 32 -0.25 -8.02 -6.95
C ALA A 32 1.02 -7.83 -6.11
N LEU A 33 0.97 -6.99 -5.07
CA LEU A 33 2.10 -6.82 -4.16
C LEU A 33 2.39 -8.11 -3.37
N ALA A 34 1.40 -8.96 -3.17
CA ALA A 34 1.60 -10.25 -2.51
C ALA A 34 2.51 -11.17 -3.33
N GLU A 35 2.46 -11.07 -4.65
CA GLU A 35 3.31 -11.85 -5.54
C GLU A 35 4.67 -11.19 -5.75
N ASN A 36 4.69 -9.85 -5.86
CA ASN A 36 5.90 -9.07 -6.04
C ASN A 36 5.77 -7.77 -5.25
N PRO A 37 6.32 -7.71 -4.04
CA PRO A 37 6.15 -6.53 -3.19
C PRO A 37 6.97 -5.31 -3.62
N ARG A 38 7.88 -5.46 -4.59
CA ARG A 38 8.69 -4.36 -5.10
C ARG A 38 8.57 -4.27 -6.62
N PRO A 39 7.36 -4.02 -7.15
CA PRO A 39 7.18 -3.89 -8.60
C PRO A 39 7.86 -2.64 -9.12
N SER A 40 8.02 -2.54 -10.44
CA SER A 40 8.75 -1.43 -11.05
C SER A 40 8.17 -0.05 -10.75
N GLY A 41 6.90 0.07 -10.42
CA GLY A 41 6.28 1.35 -10.06
C GLY A 41 6.41 1.73 -8.60
N ALA A 42 6.97 0.86 -7.76
CA ALA A 42 7.10 1.13 -6.34
C ALA A 42 8.37 1.90 -6.04
N VAL A 43 8.28 2.87 -5.13
CA VAL A 43 9.38 3.76 -4.76
C VAL A 43 9.52 3.80 -3.25
N PRO A 44 10.73 3.68 -2.70
CA PRO A 44 10.91 3.82 -1.25
C PRO A 44 10.68 5.28 -0.83
N LEU A 45 10.08 5.44 0.36
CA LEU A 45 9.92 6.76 0.96
C LEU A 45 11.16 7.08 1.77
N LYS A 46 11.86 8.14 1.36
CA LYS A 46 13.13 8.54 1.96
C LYS A 46 13.00 8.71 3.48
N GLY A 47 13.95 8.15 4.21
CA GLY A 47 13.99 8.25 5.67
C GLY A 47 13.01 7.35 6.40
N THR A 48 12.38 6.43 5.70
CA THR A 48 11.43 5.49 6.30
C THR A 48 11.69 4.06 5.83
N GLU A 49 11.01 3.10 6.45
CA GLU A 49 10.99 1.71 6.00
C GLU A 49 9.87 1.45 4.99
N PHE A 50 9.13 2.48 4.61
CA PHE A 50 7.94 2.32 3.79
C PHE A 50 8.24 2.46 2.31
N MET A 51 7.36 1.87 1.51
CA MET A 51 7.33 2.03 0.07
C MET A 51 6.00 2.63 -0.35
N ARG A 52 5.97 3.21 -1.53
CA ARG A 52 4.78 3.80 -2.10
C ARG A 52 4.57 3.28 -3.51
N VAL A 53 3.35 2.92 -3.86
CA VAL A 53 2.95 2.65 -5.23
C VAL A 53 1.79 3.57 -5.59
N ARG A 54 1.81 4.11 -6.80
CA ARG A 54 0.74 4.96 -7.31
C ARG A 54 -0.29 4.12 -8.04
N VAL A 55 -1.57 4.44 -7.81
CA VAL A 55 -2.70 3.82 -8.50
C VAL A 55 -3.59 4.97 -8.95
N ARG A 56 -3.46 5.40 -10.20
CA ARG A 56 -4.10 6.62 -10.71
C ARG A 56 -3.66 7.82 -9.85
N ASP A 57 -4.62 8.54 -9.27
CA ASP A 57 -4.33 9.68 -8.39
C ASP A 57 -4.12 9.28 -6.94
N TYR A 58 -4.26 7.99 -6.64
CA TYR A 58 -4.14 7.49 -5.27
C TYR A 58 -2.75 6.93 -5.04
N ARG A 59 -2.39 6.82 -3.77
CA ARG A 59 -1.13 6.24 -3.33
C ARG A 59 -1.39 5.20 -2.26
N VAL A 60 -0.66 4.09 -2.34
CA VAL A 60 -0.67 3.05 -1.31
C VAL A 60 0.70 3.06 -0.67
N VAL A 61 0.75 3.30 0.64
CA VAL A 61 1.98 3.25 1.43
C VAL A 61 1.99 1.93 2.18
N TYR A 62 3.08 1.21 2.08
CA TYR A 62 3.18 -0.12 2.68
C TYR A 62 4.60 -0.42 3.12
N GLU A 63 4.72 -1.42 3.97
CA GLU A 63 6.01 -1.93 4.46
C GLU A 63 6.16 -3.38 4.01
N VAL A 64 7.37 -3.75 3.59
CA VAL A 64 7.67 -5.14 3.22
C VAL A 64 8.56 -5.73 4.31
N ARG A 65 8.10 -6.82 4.90
CA ARG A 65 8.88 -7.57 5.88
C ARG A 65 9.23 -8.94 5.31
N ASP A 66 10.40 -9.02 4.70
CA ASP A 66 10.82 -10.23 3.98
C ASP A 66 11.02 -11.43 4.91
N ASN A 67 11.48 -11.19 6.13
CA ASN A 67 11.76 -12.26 7.08
C ASN A 67 10.50 -13.05 7.49
N VAL A 68 9.32 -12.44 7.37
CA VAL A 68 8.05 -13.09 7.70
C VAL A 68 7.08 -13.10 6.51
N LEU A 69 7.55 -12.76 5.32
CA LEU A 69 6.76 -12.72 4.08
C LEU A 69 5.47 -11.93 4.25
N LEU A 70 5.60 -10.69 4.74
CA LEU A 70 4.46 -9.82 5.05
C LEU A 70 4.54 -8.53 4.25
N VAL A 71 3.41 -8.15 3.66
CA VAL A 71 3.16 -6.80 3.13
C VAL A 71 2.15 -6.13 4.06
N LEU A 72 2.58 -5.11 4.76
CA LEU A 72 1.72 -4.38 5.69
C LEU A 72 1.30 -3.06 5.04
N VAL A 73 0.03 -2.93 4.71
CA VAL A 73 -0.51 -1.70 4.12
C VAL A 73 -0.75 -0.70 5.24
N VAL A 74 -0.10 0.45 5.14
CA VAL A 74 -0.05 1.45 6.21
C VAL A 74 -1.04 2.59 5.96
N ARG A 75 -1.10 3.07 4.72
CA ARG A 75 -1.98 4.19 4.35
C ARG A 75 -2.43 4.09 2.91
N ILE A 76 -3.63 4.60 2.65
CA ILE A 76 -4.21 4.70 1.30
C ILE A 76 -4.87 6.06 1.19
N GLY A 77 -4.55 6.81 0.13
CA GLY A 77 -5.17 8.10 -0.11
C GLY A 77 -4.60 8.78 -1.33
N HIS A 78 -5.17 9.91 -1.72
CA HIS A 78 -4.73 10.64 -2.91
C HIS A 78 -4.06 11.98 -2.58
N ARG A 79 -3.96 12.36 -1.31
CA ARG A 79 -3.34 13.60 -0.88
C ARG A 79 -1.96 13.34 -0.30
N ARG A 80 -1.08 14.35 -0.40
CA ARG A 80 0.26 14.27 0.20
C ARG A 80 0.23 14.08 1.70
N ASP A 81 -0.85 14.52 2.35
CA ASP A 81 -1.00 14.39 3.81
C ASP A 81 -1.01 12.93 4.26
N ILE A 82 -1.21 11.95 3.37
CA ILE A 82 -1.12 10.56 3.78
C ILE A 82 0.29 10.19 4.25
N TYR A 83 1.29 11.00 3.89
CA TYR A 83 2.67 10.79 4.34
C TYR A 83 2.96 11.40 5.70
N ARG A 84 2.06 12.22 6.22
CA ARG A 84 2.29 12.93 7.48
C ARG A 84 2.39 11.95 8.63
N GLY A 85 3.46 12.08 9.43
CA GLY A 85 3.68 11.23 10.59
C GLY A 85 4.32 9.87 10.26
N LEU A 86 4.78 9.70 9.03
CA LEU A 86 5.49 8.46 8.67
C LEU A 86 6.98 8.57 8.91
#